data_8ecec54f30f74e75d643bd69fbc946b2
#
_entry.id   8ecec54f30f74e75d643bd69fbc946b2
#
_cell.length_a   1.000
_cell.length_b   1.000
_cell.length_c   1.000
_cell.angle_alpha   90.00
_cell.angle_beta   90.00
_cell.angle_gamma   90.00
#
_symmetry.space_group_name_H-M   'P 1'
#
loop_
_entity.id
_entity.type
_entity.pdbx_description
1 polymer ?
#
loop_
_entity_poly.entity_id
_entity_poly.type
_entity_poly.pdbx_seq_one_letter_code
_entity_poly.pdbx_strand_id
1 'polypeptide(L)'
;AYARARLPVLEREIHSTGFYRSKARYLKGIGQILERDHKGAVPASLGDLLKLPGVSFKTAYLIMAKAFGKNTGIAVDTHVSRVAPRLGLTRPRDAKKMGDDLETLYEPKDYLDVNEYLIMHGRAICKPRPLCGQCVLRDICPSAKKFLKQ
;
A
#
# COMPACT_ATOMS: atom_id res chain seq x y z
N ALA A 1 -21.73 9.50 -10.21
CA ALA A 1 -21.30 10.88 -9.94
C ALA A 1 -19.96 11.19 -10.62
N TYR A 2 -18.83 10.52 -10.28
CA TYR A 2 -17.48 10.84 -10.79
C TYR A 2 -17.34 10.73 -12.31
N ALA A 3 -17.96 9.74 -12.96
CA ALA A 3 -17.89 9.53 -14.40
C ALA A 3 -18.35 10.77 -15.21
N ARG A 4 -19.37 11.47 -14.72
CA ARG A 4 -20.01 12.62 -15.39
C ARG A 4 -19.52 13.96 -14.87
N ALA A 5 -18.69 13.98 -13.80
CA ALA A 5 -18.19 15.20 -13.21
C ALA A 5 -17.25 15.95 -14.18
N ARG A 6 -17.32 17.28 -14.19
CA ARG A 6 -16.37 18.12 -14.93
C ARG A 6 -15.02 18.06 -14.22
N LEU A 7 -13.93 17.88 -14.98
CA LEU A 7 -12.59 17.73 -14.42
C LEU A 7 -12.17 18.89 -13.51
N PRO A 8 -12.40 20.18 -13.86
CA PRO A 8 -12.05 21.29 -12.99
C PRO A 8 -12.80 21.28 -11.64
N VAL A 9 -14.01 20.70 -11.60
CA VAL A 9 -14.77 20.55 -10.34
C VAL A 9 -14.10 19.54 -9.43
N LEU A 10 -13.75 18.36 -9.97
CA LEU A 10 -13.02 17.32 -9.22
C LEU A 10 -11.67 17.84 -8.72
N GLU A 11 -10.93 18.55 -9.56
CA GLU A 11 -9.63 19.14 -9.18
C GLU A 11 -9.78 20.10 -8.00
N ARG A 12 -10.82 20.94 -8.00
CA ARG A 12 -11.11 21.85 -6.90
C ARG A 12 -11.50 21.13 -5.61
N GLU A 13 -12.36 20.11 -5.71
CA GLU A 13 -12.83 19.34 -4.55
C GLU A 13 -11.71 18.60 -3.83
N ILE A 14 -10.73 18.08 -4.57
CA ILE A 14 -9.61 17.32 -3.99
C ILE A 14 -8.29 18.10 -3.96
N HIS A 15 -8.33 19.43 -4.13
CA HIS A 15 -7.15 20.29 -4.24
C HIS A 15 -6.17 20.17 -3.06
N SER A 16 -6.68 19.91 -1.84
CA SER A 16 -5.85 19.69 -0.64
C SER A 16 -5.00 18.43 -0.68
N THR A 17 -5.25 17.51 -1.63
CA THR A 17 -4.46 16.28 -1.75
C THR A 17 -3.25 16.48 -2.66
N GLY A 18 -2.09 15.93 -2.31
CA GLY A 18 -0.93 15.92 -3.22
C GLY A 18 -1.28 15.27 -4.57
N PHE A 19 -0.75 15.83 -5.67
CA PHE A 19 -1.00 15.34 -7.05
C PHE A 19 -2.49 15.37 -7.46
N TYR A 20 -3.28 16.31 -6.96
CA TYR A 20 -4.71 16.38 -7.15
C TYR A 20 -5.16 16.33 -8.62
N ARG A 21 -4.42 16.96 -9.56
CA ARG A 21 -4.76 16.92 -10.98
C ARG A 21 -4.72 15.51 -11.58
N SER A 22 -3.71 14.73 -11.25
CA SER A 22 -3.62 13.32 -11.67
C SER A 22 -4.69 12.48 -11.00
N LYS A 23 -4.93 12.70 -9.70
CA LYS A 23 -5.99 12.02 -8.94
C LYS A 23 -7.39 12.31 -9.50
N ALA A 24 -7.68 13.57 -9.86
CA ALA A 24 -8.95 13.94 -10.47
C ALA A 24 -9.19 13.21 -11.80
N ARG A 25 -8.16 13.10 -12.64
CA ARG A 25 -8.22 12.30 -13.87
C ARG A 25 -8.46 10.83 -13.59
N TYR A 26 -7.77 10.26 -12.60
CA TYR A 26 -7.99 8.87 -12.20
C TYR A 26 -9.40 8.63 -11.67
N LEU A 27 -9.91 9.48 -10.77
CA LEU A 27 -11.27 9.39 -10.24
C LEU A 27 -12.32 9.41 -11.35
N LYS A 28 -12.17 10.33 -12.32
CA LYS A 28 -13.07 10.38 -13.47
C LYS A 28 -12.98 9.12 -14.32
N GLY A 29 -11.77 8.68 -14.67
CA GLY A 29 -11.55 7.47 -15.46
C GLY A 29 -12.05 6.20 -14.77
N ILE A 30 -11.80 6.05 -13.46
CA ILE A 30 -12.35 4.97 -12.65
C ILE A 30 -13.89 4.98 -12.73
N GLY A 31 -14.51 6.14 -12.49
CA GLY A 31 -15.96 6.26 -12.55
C GLY A 31 -16.55 5.84 -13.91
N GLN A 32 -15.89 6.22 -15.00
CA GLN A 32 -16.29 5.85 -16.37
C GLN A 32 -16.20 4.34 -16.62
N ILE A 33 -15.09 3.71 -16.19
CA ILE A 33 -14.90 2.26 -16.35
C ILE A 33 -15.90 1.48 -15.48
N LEU A 34 -16.08 1.89 -14.21
CA LEU A 34 -17.06 1.25 -13.34
C LEU A 34 -18.49 1.35 -13.90
N GLU A 35 -18.88 2.50 -14.44
CA GLU A 35 -20.22 2.69 -15.03
C GLU A 35 -20.40 1.84 -16.30
N ARG A 36 -19.39 1.78 -17.15
CA ARG A 36 -19.42 1.05 -18.42
C ARG A 36 -19.33 -0.47 -18.25
N ASP A 37 -18.37 -0.96 -17.47
CA ASP A 37 -17.96 -2.36 -17.46
C ASP A 37 -18.44 -3.11 -16.21
N HIS A 38 -18.76 -2.39 -15.11
CA HIS A 38 -19.07 -2.97 -13.81
C HIS A 38 -20.41 -2.50 -13.22
N LYS A 39 -21.31 -1.92 -14.04
CA LYS A 39 -22.65 -1.43 -13.59
C LYS A 39 -22.57 -0.46 -12.40
N GLY A 40 -21.48 0.30 -12.29
CA GLY A 40 -21.25 1.25 -11.20
C GLY A 40 -20.69 0.64 -9.90
N ALA A 41 -20.50 -0.68 -9.82
CA ALA A 41 -19.96 -1.36 -8.65
C ALA A 41 -18.43 -1.51 -8.73
N VAL A 42 -17.75 -1.55 -7.59
CA VAL A 42 -16.31 -1.85 -7.53
C VAL A 42 -16.12 -3.36 -7.71
N PRO A 43 -15.26 -3.81 -8.65
CA PRO A 43 -15.08 -5.23 -8.90
C PRO A 43 -14.34 -5.94 -7.76
N ALA A 44 -14.80 -7.12 -7.36
CA ALA A 44 -14.17 -7.98 -6.36
C ALA A 44 -13.13 -8.94 -6.97
N SER A 45 -12.41 -8.47 -7.99
CA SER A 45 -11.36 -9.19 -8.72
C SER A 45 -10.10 -8.35 -8.76
N LEU A 46 -8.96 -8.95 -8.36
CA LEU A 46 -7.66 -8.30 -8.40
C LEU A 46 -7.32 -7.82 -9.83
N GLY A 47 -7.56 -8.67 -10.83
CA GLY A 47 -7.28 -8.35 -12.23
C GLY A 47 -8.08 -7.17 -12.75
N ASP A 48 -9.34 -7.05 -12.37
CA ASP A 48 -10.19 -5.93 -12.78
C ASP A 48 -9.85 -4.64 -12.02
N LEU A 49 -9.49 -4.73 -10.75
CA LEU A 49 -8.98 -3.58 -10.00
C LEU A 49 -7.71 -3.00 -10.62
N LEU A 50 -6.80 -3.84 -11.07
CA LEU A 50 -5.53 -3.42 -11.70
C LEU A 50 -5.72 -2.76 -13.08
N LYS A 51 -6.86 -2.96 -13.74
CA LYS A 51 -7.22 -2.26 -14.99
C LYS A 51 -7.68 -0.82 -14.74
N LEU A 52 -8.03 -0.47 -13.50
CA LEU A 52 -8.50 0.87 -13.16
C LEU A 52 -7.34 1.87 -13.14
N PRO A 53 -7.49 3.07 -13.71
CA PRO A 53 -6.42 4.06 -13.78
C PRO A 53 -5.97 4.50 -12.37
N GLY A 54 -4.66 4.48 -12.15
CA GLY A 54 -4.05 4.86 -10.86
C GLY A 54 -4.17 3.81 -9.75
N VAL A 55 -4.72 2.64 -10.02
CA VAL A 55 -4.75 1.52 -9.09
C VAL A 55 -3.51 0.65 -9.30
N SER A 56 -2.62 0.66 -8.33
CA SER A 56 -1.45 -0.21 -8.25
C SER A 56 -1.77 -1.49 -7.46
N PHE A 57 -0.87 -2.48 -7.47
CA PHE A 57 -0.97 -3.68 -6.62
C PHE A 57 -1.23 -3.32 -5.15
N LYS A 58 -0.52 -2.33 -4.61
CA LYS A 58 -0.74 -1.85 -3.24
C LYS A 58 -2.19 -1.45 -2.99
N THR A 59 -2.77 -0.64 -3.88
CA THR A 59 -4.15 -0.18 -3.74
C THR A 59 -5.13 -1.33 -3.92
N ALA A 60 -4.91 -2.18 -4.91
CA ALA A 60 -5.77 -3.33 -5.20
C ALA A 60 -5.79 -4.33 -4.02
N TYR A 61 -4.63 -4.68 -3.45
CA TYR A 61 -4.55 -5.57 -2.28
C TYR A 61 -5.31 -5.02 -1.08
N LEU A 62 -5.18 -3.71 -0.79
CA LEU A 62 -5.92 -3.08 0.30
C LEU A 62 -7.43 -3.07 0.06
N ILE A 63 -7.88 -2.84 -1.17
CA ILE A 63 -9.31 -2.91 -1.53
C ILE A 63 -9.81 -4.34 -1.36
N MET A 64 -9.09 -5.34 -1.89
CA MET A 64 -9.46 -6.75 -1.77
C MET A 64 -9.58 -7.17 -0.30
N ALA A 65 -8.60 -6.82 0.53
CA ALA A 65 -8.62 -7.17 1.95
C ALA A 65 -9.72 -6.43 2.73
N LYS A 66 -9.79 -5.08 2.61
CA LYS A 66 -10.66 -4.26 3.48
C LYS A 66 -12.11 -4.21 3.02
N ALA A 67 -12.38 -4.25 1.73
CA ALA A 67 -13.74 -4.16 1.19
C ALA A 67 -14.36 -5.53 0.89
N PHE A 68 -13.54 -6.53 0.58
CA PHE A 68 -14.02 -7.85 0.17
C PHE A 68 -13.58 -9.00 1.09
N GLY A 69 -12.80 -8.72 2.14
CA GLY A 69 -12.28 -9.74 3.06
C GLY A 69 -11.33 -10.75 2.40
N LYS A 70 -10.71 -10.40 1.26
CA LYS A 70 -9.84 -11.29 0.47
C LYS A 70 -8.40 -10.83 0.54
N ASN A 71 -7.58 -11.51 1.31
CA ASN A 71 -6.13 -11.24 1.39
C ASN A 71 -5.41 -11.85 0.18
N THR A 72 -5.22 -11.06 -0.88
CA THR A 72 -4.66 -11.51 -2.16
C THR A 72 -3.20 -11.15 -2.35
N GLY A 73 -2.58 -10.48 -1.37
CA GLY A 73 -1.17 -10.11 -1.38
C GLY A 73 -0.81 -9.08 -0.32
N ILE A 74 0.49 -8.91 -0.07
CA ILE A 74 1.01 -7.92 0.89
C ILE A 74 1.32 -6.61 0.18
N ALA A 75 0.66 -5.53 0.62
CA ALA A 75 0.80 -4.21 0.04
C ALA A 75 2.10 -3.52 0.49
N VAL A 76 3.09 -3.40 -0.38
CA VAL A 76 4.36 -2.74 -0.07
C VAL A 76 4.27 -1.24 -0.32
N ASP A 77 4.25 -0.47 0.77
CA ASP A 77 4.33 0.99 0.76
C ASP A 77 5.74 1.47 1.17
N THR A 78 5.92 2.78 1.36
CA THR A 78 7.20 3.37 1.79
C THR A 78 7.63 2.94 3.20
N HIS A 79 6.70 2.53 4.06
CA HIS A 79 7.02 2.00 5.38
C HIS A 79 7.47 0.54 5.27
N VAL A 80 6.68 -0.30 4.63
CA VAL A 80 7.00 -1.72 4.40
C VAL A 80 8.33 -1.86 3.66
N SER A 81 8.55 -1.10 2.57
CA SER A 81 9.79 -1.14 1.79
C SER A 81 11.03 -0.74 2.59
N ARG A 82 10.87 0.02 3.66
CA ARG A 82 11.96 0.39 4.56
C ARG A 82 12.13 -0.60 5.71
N VAL A 83 11.03 -1.02 6.32
CA VAL A 83 11.04 -1.82 7.56
C VAL A 83 11.38 -3.28 7.28
N ALA A 84 10.74 -3.91 6.30
CA ALA A 84 10.92 -5.32 6.02
C ALA A 84 12.37 -5.70 5.70
N PRO A 85 13.12 -4.97 4.87
CA PRO A 85 14.55 -5.26 4.67
C PRO A 85 15.39 -5.02 5.92
N ARG A 86 15.07 -4.02 6.75
CA ARG A 86 15.80 -3.77 8.00
C ARG A 86 15.62 -4.91 9.01
N LEU A 87 14.46 -5.54 9.01
CA LEU A 87 14.17 -6.71 9.83
C LEU A 87 14.71 -8.02 9.21
N GLY A 88 15.27 -7.97 7.99
CA GLY A 88 15.79 -9.15 7.30
C GLY A 88 14.70 -10.02 6.66
N LEU A 89 13.47 -9.52 6.55
CA LEU A 89 12.34 -10.27 5.97
C LEU A 89 12.36 -10.34 4.44
N THR A 90 13.03 -9.39 3.78
CA THR A 90 13.23 -9.34 2.34
C THR A 90 14.49 -8.55 2.00
N ARG A 91 14.90 -8.58 0.73
CA ARG A 91 15.99 -7.71 0.23
C ARG A 91 15.42 -6.44 -0.39
N PRO A 92 16.12 -5.27 -0.31
CA PRO A 92 15.68 -4.05 -0.98
C PRO A 92 15.63 -4.23 -2.50
N ARG A 93 14.44 -4.07 -3.10
CA ARG A 93 14.19 -4.16 -4.54
C ARG A 93 12.82 -3.55 -4.87
N ASP A 94 12.27 -3.84 -6.05
CA ASP A 94 10.93 -3.34 -6.38
C ASP A 94 9.84 -3.87 -5.43
N ALA A 95 8.78 -3.07 -5.28
CA ALA A 95 7.72 -3.33 -4.31
C ALA A 95 7.01 -4.67 -4.54
N LYS A 96 6.84 -5.08 -5.80
CA LYS A 96 6.17 -6.36 -6.11
C LYS A 96 6.99 -7.53 -5.60
N LYS A 97 8.29 -7.57 -5.91
CA LYS A 97 9.18 -8.65 -5.47
C LYS A 97 9.34 -8.69 -3.95
N MET A 98 9.35 -7.54 -3.28
CA MET A 98 9.34 -7.51 -1.82
C MET A 98 8.04 -8.06 -1.23
N GLY A 99 6.90 -7.77 -1.87
CA GLY A 99 5.62 -8.36 -1.52
C GLY A 99 5.65 -9.89 -1.68
N ASP A 100 6.11 -10.37 -2.82
CA ASP A 100 6.22 -11.81 -3.10
C ASP A 100 7.11 -12.53 -2.06
N ASP A 101 8.23 -11.92 -1.65
CA ASP A 101 9.07 -12.49 -0.59
C ASP A 101 8.32 -12.59 0.74
N LEU A 102 7.61 -11.52 1.13
CA LEU A 102 6.84 -11.51 2.37
C LEU A 102 5.71 -12.56 2.33
N GLU A 103 5.06 -12.72 1.19
CA GLU A 103 4.01 -13.72 0.98
C GLU A 103 4.50 -15.16 1.14
N THR A 104 5.80 -15.43 0.96
CA THR A 104 6.40 -16.76 1.25
C THR A 104 6.61 -17.03 2.73
N LEU A 105 6.60 -15.98 3.58
CA LEU A 105 6.88 -16.09 5.01
C LEU A 105 5.61 -16.17 5.87
N TYR A 106 4.46 -15.81 5.32
CA TYR A 106 3.21 -15.70 6.06
C TYR A 106 2.06 -16.40 5.33
N GLU A 107 1.03 -16.77 6.06
CA GLU A 107 -0.20 -17.30 5.48
C GLU A 107 -1.09 -16.17 4.96
N PRO A 108 -1.92 -16.40 3.91
CA PRO A 108 -2.80 -15.37 3.35
C PRO A 108 -3.72 -14.69 4.36
N LYS A 109 -4.16 -15.41 5.40
CA LYS A 109 -4.99 -14.84 6.47
C LYS A 109 -4.30 -13.70 7.20
N ASP A 110 -2.95 -13.71 7.28
CA ASP A 110 -2.14 -12.78 8.07
C ASP A 110 -1.63 -11.58 7.24
N TYR A 111 -1.81 -11.59 5.90
CA TYR A 111 -1.23 -10.57 5.01
C TYR A 111 -1.60 -9.14 5.38
N LEU A 112 -2.86 -8.90 5.75
CA LEU A 112 -3.31 -7.56 6.15
C LEU A 112 -2.65 -7.12 7.45
N ASP A 113 -2.59 -8.01 8.45
CA ASP A 113 -2.00 -7.71 9.76
C ASP A 113 -0.49 -7.47 9.65
N VAL A 114 0.22 -8.31 8.90
CA VAL A 114 1.66 -8.12 8.59
C VAL A 114 1.89 -6.75 7.98
N ASN A 115 1.08 -6.37 7.00
CA ASN A 115 1.16 -5.06 6.37
C ASN A 115 0.95 -3.93 7.38
N GLU A 116 -0.09 -4.01 8.21
CA GLU A 116 -0.41 -3.00 9.20
C GLU A 116 0.66 -2.89 10.30
N TYR A 117 1.16 -4.01 10.81
CA TYR A 117 2.25 -4.00 11.81
C TYR A 117 3.54 -3.37 11.28
N LEU A 118 3.94 -3.69 10.06
CA LEU A 118 5.12 -3.08 9.44
C LEU A 118 4.95 -1.58 9.23
N ILE A 119 3.76 -1.13 8.83
CA ILE A 119 3.43 0.30 8.70
C ILE A 119 3.46 1.00 10.05
N MET A 120 2.79 0.45 11.06
CA MET A 120 2.73 1.02 12.41
C MET A 120 4.12 1.12 13.03
N HIS A 121 4.92 0.05 12.96
CA HIS A 121 6.30 0.05 13.42
C HIS A 121 7.16 1.08 12.67
N GLY A 122 6.98 1.19 11.36
CA GLY A 122 7.66 2.17 10.52
C GLY A 122 7.30 3.62 10.83
N ARG A 123 6.08 3.87 11.27
CA ARG A 123 5.62 5.21 11.72
C ARG A 123 6.12 5.56 13.10
N ALA A 124 6.04 4.63 14.03
CA ALA A 124 6.37 4.87 15.43
C ALA A 124 7.87 4.85 15.69
N ILE A 125 8.56 3.80 15.31
CA ILE A 125 9.92 3.46 15.72
C ILE A 125 10.90 3.42 14.54
N CYS A 126 10.66 2.60 13.54
CA CYS A 126 11.59 2.36 12.43
C CYS A 126 11.48 3.43 11.34
N LYS A 127 11.62 4.69 11.72
CA LYS A 127 11.63 5.88 10.86
C LYS A 127 12.84 5.88 9.91
N PRO A 128 12.97 6.84 8.94
CA PRO A 128 14.21 7.01 8.18
C PRO A 128 15.46 7.08 9.08
N ARG A 129 15.40 7.87 10.17
CA ARG A 129 16.32 7.82 11.32
C ARG A 129 15.64 7.03 12.43
N PRO A 130 15.96 5.74 12.61
CA PRO A 130 15.19 4.87 13.49
C PRO A 130 15.54 5.07 14.97
N LEU A 131 14.56 4.84 15.82
CA LEU A 131 14.69 4.93 17.27
C LEU A 131 15.09 3.55 17.87
N CYS A 132 16.22 2.98 17.41
CA CYS A 132 16.62 1.62 17.76
C CYS A 132 16.83 1.42 19.28
N GLY A 133 17.25 2.43 20.02
CA GLY A 133 17.38 2.37 21.47
C GLY A 133 16.06 2.11 22.22
N GLN A 134 14.91 2.48 21.61
CA GLN A 134 13.56 2.30 22.15
C GLN A 134 12.81 1.13 21.49
N CYS A 135 13.46 0.41 20.55
CA CYS A 135 12.80 -0.61 19.76
C CYS A 135 12.75 -1.95 20.49
N VAL A 136 11.57 -2.50 20.67
CA VAL A 136 11.36 -3.83 21.29
C VAL A 136 11.98 -4.97 20.48
N LEU A 137 12.23 -4.74 19.18
CA LEU A 137 12.86 -5.71 18.28
C LEU A 137 14.39 -5.54 18.22
N ARG A 138 14.98 -4.63 19.02
CA ARG A 138 16.39 -4.25 18.94
C ARG A 138 17.34 -5.45 18.97
N ASP A 139 17.09 -6.38 19.85
CA ASP A 139 18.02 -7.48 20.12
C ASP A 139 18.00 -8.58 19.05
N ILE A 140 16.90 -8.68 18.30
CA ILE A 140 16.72 -9.65 17.19
C ILE A 140 16.85 -8.99 15.81
N CYS A 141 16.85 -7.67 15.70
CA CYS A 141 16.89 -6.96 14.43
C CYS A 141 18.31 -6.94 13.85
N PRO A 142 18.54 -7.53 12.67
CA PRO A 142 19.88 -7.57 12.05
C PRO A 142 20.44 -6.19 11.73
N SER A 143 19.59 -5.19 11.54
CA SER A 143 20.01 -3.81 11.26
C SER A 143 20.26 -2.95 12.50
N ALA A 144 19.88 -3.39 13.70
CA ALA A 144 19.94 -2.57 14.90
C ALA A 144 21.35 -2.04 15.20
N LYS A 145 22.37 -2.90 15.12
CA LYS A 145 23.76 -2.54 15.38
C LYS A 145 24.29 -1.41 14.49
N LYS A 146 23.79 -1.32 13.25
CA LYS A 146 24.17 -0.26 12.30
C LYS A 146 23.70 1.13 12.76
N PHE A 147 22.53 1.21 13.38
CA PHE A 147 21.90 2.47 13.77
C PHE A 147 22.11 2.85 15.23
N LEU A 148 22.52 1.90 16.09
CA LEU A 148 22.90 2.19 17.50
C LEU A 148 24.29 2.82 17.62
N LYS A 149 25.14 2.70 16.57
CA LYS A 149 26.49 3.27 16.54
C LYS A 149 26.53 4.71 16.00
N GLN A 150 25.40 5.26 15.58
CA GLN A 150 25.24 6.64 15.11
C GLN A 150 24.68 7.52 16.23
#